data_430ae20a9258da6a94c2cceab7cd2adc
#
_entry.id   430ae20a9258da6a94c2cceab7cd2adc
#
_cell.length_a   1.000
_cell.length_b   1.000
_cell.length_c   1.000
_cell.angle_alpha   90.00
_cell.angle_beta   90.00
_cell.angle_gamma   90.00
#
_symmetry.space_group_name_H-M   'P 1'
#
loop_
_entity.id
_entity.type
_entity.pdbx_description
1 polymer ?
#
loop_
_entity_poly.entity_id
_entity_poly.type
_entity_poly.pdbx_seq_one_letter_code
_entity_poly.pdbx_strand_id
1 'polypeptide(L)' 'MIIDEPQLLKIAECKSRTKLLEWLDENGIKYLFTRRRRVVTTLDQVNKALEGEQHEDIRIG' A
#
# COMPACT_ATOMS: atom_id res chain seq x y z
N MET A 1 5.40 10.04 -7.58
CA MET A 1 5.09 10.63 -6.28
C MET A 1 5.32 9.60 -5.18
N ILE A 2 6.04 10.01 -4.16
CA ILE A 2 6.38 9.10 -3.07
C ILE A 2 5.41 9.28 -1.91
N ILE A 3 4.93 8.17 -1.37
CA ILE A 3 4.04 8.17 -0.22
C ILE A 3 4.82 7.60 0.96
N ASP A 4 4.87 8.34 2.05
CA ASP A 4 5.60 7.90 3.23
C ASP A 4 4.70 7.14 4.20
N GLU A 5 5.33 6.62 5.26
CA GLU A 5 4.64 5.74 6.20
C GLU A 5 3.39 6.35 6.84
N PRO A 6 3.41 7.60 7.34
CA PRO A 6 2.20 8.18 7.92
C PRO A 6 1.02 8.22 6.94
N GLN A 7 1.29 8.53 5.69
CA GLN A 7 0.25 8.55 4.67
C GLN A 7 -0.25 7.15 4.35
N LEU A 8 0.67 6.19 4.29
CA LEU A 8 0.29 4.80 4.05
C LEU A 8 -0.58 4.25 5.16
N LEU A 9 -0.27 4.59 6.40
CA LEU A 9 -1.09 4.16 7.53
C LEU A 9 -2.52 4.66 7.41
N LYS A 10 -2.69 5.89 6.93
CA LYS A 10 -4.02 6.44 6.71
C LYS A 10 -4.73 5.74 5.55
N ILE A 11 -4.03 5.52 4.47
CA ILE A 11 -4.61 4.87 3.29
C ILE A 11 -5.06 3.45 3.60
N ALA A 12 -4.22 2.72 4.32
CA ALA A 12 -4.50 1.33 4.66
C ALA A 12 -5.38 1.20 5.91
N GLU A 13 -5.64 2.31 6.58
CA GLU A 13 -6.40 2.32 7.83
C GLU A 13 -5.78 1.41 8.90
N CYS A 14 -4.45 1.39 8.93
CA CYS A 14 -3.70 0.58 9.88
C CYS A 14 -3.21 1.44 11.04
N LYS A 15 -3.06 0.83 12.20
CA LYS A 15 -2.59 1.53 13.38
C LYS A 15 -1.12 1.29 13.67
N SER A 16 -0.51 0.28 13.07
CA SER A 16 0.87 -0.05 13.32
C SER A 16 1.58 -0.41 12.02
N ARG A 17 2.92 -0.32 12.07
CA ARG A 17 3.74 -0.68 10.92
C ARG A 17 3.58 -2.16 10.57
N THR A 18 3.48 -3.01 11.55
CA THR A 18 3.32 -4.45 11.31
C THR A 18 2.09 -4.72 10.46
N LYS A 19 0.97 -4.11 10.82
CA LYS A 19 -0.26 -4.26 10.06
C LYS A 19 -0.12 -3.66 8.66
N LEU A 20 0.57 -2.53 8.56
CA LEU A 20 0.81 -1.90 7.28
C LEU A 20 1.60 -2.80 6.34
N LEU A 21 2.65 -3.42 6.85
CA LEU A 21 3.48 -4.32 6.05
C LEU A 21 2.68 -5.53 5.56
N GLU A 22 1.84 -6.07 6.41
CA GLU A 22 0.96 -7.16 6.03
C GLU A 22 0.01 -6.74 4.92
N TRP A 23 -0.58 -5.56 5.05
CA TRP A 23 -1.48 -5.02 4.04
C TRP A 23 -0.78 -4.81 2.70
N LEU A 24 0.43 -4.26 2.73
CA LEU A 24 1.20 -4.05 1.51
C LEU A 24 1.54 -5.37 0.83
N ASP A 25 1.92 -6.36 1.62
CA ASP A 25 2.27 -7.67 1.11
C ASP A 25 1.06 -8.37 0.49
N GLU A 26 -0.07 -8.32 1.17
CA GLU A 26 -1.30 -8.93 0.68
C GLU A 26 -1.78 -8.34 -0.64
N ASN A 27 -1.55 -7.03 -0.83
CA ASN A 27 -1.97 -6.35 -2.04
C ASN A 27 -0.88 -6.34 -3.12
N GLY A 28 0.26 -6.94 -2.84
CA GLY A 28 1.35 -6.99 -3.80
C GLY A 28 1.98 -5.64 -4.07
N ILE A 29 1.88 -4.71 -3.11
CA ILE A 29 2.45 -3.39 -3.25
C ILE A 29 3.92 -3.43 -2.88
N LYS A 30 4.79 -3.00 -3.78
CA LYS A 30 6.21 -2.95 -3.51
C LYS A 30 6.53 -1.71 -2.69
N TYR A 31 7.39 -1.87 -1.71
CA TYR A 31 7.77 -0.78 -0.83
C TYR A 31 9.26 -0.87 -0.50
N LEU A 32 9.80 0.24 0.01
CA LEU A 32 11.19 0.33 0.40
C LEU A 32 11.29 0.89 1.82
N PHE A 33 12.40 0.56 2.49
CA PHE A 33 12.70 1.15 3.78
C PHE A 33 13.72 2.27 3.57
N THR A 34 13.48 3.41 4.21
CA THR A 34 14.44 4.50 4.19
C THR A 34 15.55 4.22 5.21
N ARG A 35 16.55 5.09 5.22
CA ARG A 35 17.64 4.96 6.21
C ARG A 35 17.13 5.03 7.65
N ARG A 36 16.01 5.69 7.86
CA ARG A 36 15.37 5.80 9.17
C ARG A 36 14.39 4.67 9.42
N ARG A 37 14.44 3.64 8.59
CA ARG A 37 13.58 2.46 8.69
C ARG A 37 12.09 2.81 8.58
N ARG A 38 11.78 3.78 7.75
CA ARG A 38 10.40 4.12 7.46
C ARG A 38 9.98 3.51 6.14
N VAL A 39 8.73 3.07 6.09
CA VAL A 39 8.18 2.46 4.89
C VAL A 39 7.80 3.55 3.90
N VAL A 40 8.21 3.42 2.64
CA VAL A 40 7.81 4.32 1.57
C VAL A 40 7.47 3.52 0.33
N THR A 41 6.54 4.03 -0.45
CA THR A 41 6.20 3.43 -1.74
C THR A 41 5.80 4.56 -2.69
N THR A 42 5.34 4.23 -3.88
CA THR A 42 4.89 5.23 -4.84
C THR A 42 3.38 5.15 -5.00
N LEU A 43 2.79 6.28 -5.37
CA LEU A 43 1.36 6.35 -5.63
C LEU A 43 0.96 5.39 -6.74
N ASP A 44 1.82 5.23 -7.74
CA ASP A 44 1.56 4.32 -8.84
C ASP A 44 1.38 2.88 -8.37
N GLN A 45 2.18 2.43 -7.42
CA GLN A 45 2.07 1.08 -6.88
C GLN A 45 0.75 0.90 -6.13
N VAL A 46 0.37 1.89 -5.35
CA VAL A 46 -0.89 1.83 -4.60
C VAL A 46 -2.07 1.83 -5.57
N ASN A 47 -2.05 2.70 -6.57
CA ASN A 47 -3.13 2.77 -7.54
C ASN A 47 -3.27 1.47 -8.33
N LYS A 48 -2.16 0.87 -8.69
CA LYS A 48 -2.20 -0.42 -9.41
C LYS A 48 -2.89 -1.49 -8.59
N ALA A 49 -2.59 -1.56 -7.31
CA ALA A 49 -3.21 -2.54 -6.43
C ALA A 49 -4.70 -2.29 -6.30
N LEU A 50 -5.10 -1.04 -6.10
CA LEU A 50 -6.51 -0.69 -5.97
C LEU A 50 -7.28 -0.93 -7.27
N GLU A 51 -6.68 -0.60 -8.40
CA GLU A 51 -7.29 -0.85 -9.70
C GLU A 51 -7.47 -2.33 -9.95
N GLY A 52 -6.50 -3.13 -9.52
CA GLY A 52 -6.60 -4.58 -9.65
C GLY A 52 -7.78 -5.13 -8.90
N GLU A 53 -8.00 -4.67 -7.68
CA GLU A 53 -9.14 -5.08 -6.88
C GLU A 53 -10.45 -4.67 -7.52
N GLN A 54 -10.53 -3.42 -7.97
CA GLN A 54 -11.72 -2.92 -8.61
C GLN A 54 -12.02 -3.69 -9.88
N HIS A 55 -10.98 -4.05 -10.60
CA HIS A 55 -11.13 -4.80 -11.82
C HIS A 55 -11.73 -6.20 -11.57
N GLU A 56 -11.31 -6.82 -10.48
CA GLU A 56 -11.85 -8.12 -10.09
C GLU A 56 -13.32 -8.00 -9.73
N ASP A 57 -13.69 -6.98 -8.98
CA ASP A 57 -15.07 -6.75 -8.61
C ASP A 57 -15.96 -6.58 -9.84
N ILE A 58 -15.49 -5.82 -10.80
CA ILE A 58 -16.23 -5.60 -12.05
C ILE A 58 -16.42 -6.91 -12.79
N ARG A 59 -15.41 -7.75 -12.77
CA ARG A 59 -15.46 -9.00 -13.48
C ARG A 59 -16.49 -9.95 -12.88
N ILE A 60 -16.62 -9.94 -11.59
CA ILE A 60 -17.57 -10.77 -10.88
C ILE A 60 -19.00 -10.28 -11.10
N GLY A 61 -19.14 -8.99 -11.11
CA GLY A 61 -20.41 -8.35 -11.36
C GLY A 61 -20.70 -8.34 -12.83
#